data_422dad8cbeee42f07c2baedaa122f801
#
_entry.id   422dad8cbeee42f07c2baedaa122f801
#
_cell.length_a   1.000
_cell.length_b   1.000
_cell.length_c   1.000
_cell.angle_alpha   90.00
_cell.angle_beta   90.00
_cell.angle_gamma   90.00
#
_symmetry.space_group_name_H-M   'P 1'
#
loop_
_entity.id
_entity.type
_entity.pdbx_description
1 polymer ?
#
loop_
_entity_poly.entity_id
_entity_poly.type
_entity_poly.pdbx_seq_one_letter_code
_entity_poly.pdbx_strand_id
1 'polypeptide(L)'
;MLTALVEAVMERRNRQLMAQVGAWLPAQGPVLDLGSGTGHLSAMLERELRLEVVPADVSDLHVVGRPPVLIADGVLPFEPETYSAALLLFMLAYPSDPAAVLAEAARVTRGPIILVQSLYAGRVGYAWLRAREFLFTIAAFHVSKLVGYLDAKAVFSMRTRRFYTAQELRRDLEVAGLRIRERRERPVLPGRSLVVAAWSLERA
;
A
#
# COMPACT_ATOMS: atom_id res chain seq x y z
N MET A 1 10.23 -23.63 8.55
CA MET A 1 10.83 -23.50 7.20
C MET A 1 9.97 -22.68 6.26
N LEU A 2 8.67 -22.98 6.07
CA LEU A 2 7.80 -22.21 5.17
C LEU A 2 7.54 -20.78 5.66
N THR A 3 7.36 -20.56 6.96
CA THR A 3 7.21 -19.22 7.57
C THR A 3 8.43 -18.34 7.28
N ALA A 4 9.64 -18.87 7.48
CA ALA A 4 10.88 -18.15 7.18
C ALA A 4 11.02 -17.79 5.69
N LEU A 5 10.51 -18.63 4.78
CA LEU A 5 10.47 -18.32 3.36
C LEU A 5 9.51 -17.16 3.06
N VAL A 6 8.32 -17.17 3.67
CA VAL A 6 7.35 -16.07 3.53
C VAL A 6 7.94 -14.76 4.05
N GLU A 7 8.56 -14.78 5.23
CA GLU A 7 9.24 -13.62 5.81
C GLU A 7 10.34 -13.08 4.88
N ALA A 8 11.19 -13.95 4.35
CA ALA A 8 12.25 -13.55 3.42
C ALA A 8 11.69 -12.91 2.12
N VAL A 9 10.59 -13.45 1.60
CA VAL A 9 9.90 -12.87 0.42
C VAL A 9 9.33 -11.49 0.74
N MET A 10 8.68 -11.33 1.90
CA MET A 10 8.11 -10.05 2.34
C MET A 10 9.20 -9.01 2.59
N GLU A 11 10.29 -9.41 3.24
CA GLU A 11 11.44 -8.53 3.48
C GLU A 11 12.07 -8.07 2.17
N ARG A 12 12.33 -8.97 1.22
CA ARG A 12 12.86 -8.63 -0.12
C ARG A 12 11.94 -7.65 -0.86
N ARG A 13 10.62 -7.89 -0.83
CA ARG A 13 9.62 -7.00 -1.42
C ARG A 13 9.67 -5.61 -0.81
N ASN A 14 9.70 -5.52 0.52
CA ASN A 14 9.73 -4.26 1.25
C ASN A 14 11.02 -3.48 0.98
N ARG A 15 12.19 -4.15 0.94
CA ARG A 15 13.46 -3.52 0.55
C ARG A 15 13.42 -2.95 -0.87
N GLN A 16 12.80 -3.65 -1.83
CA GLN A 16 12.62 -3.13 -3.18
C GLN A 16 11.70 -1.91 -3.22
N LEU A 17 10.64 -1.88 -2.42
CA LEU A 17 9.77 -0.71 -2.27
C LEU A 17 10.53 0.46 -1.65
N MET A 18 11.29 0.22 -0.58
CA MET A 18 12.08 1.27 0.07
C MET A 18 13.17 1.84 -0.85
N ALA A 19 13.81 1.02 -1.67
CA ALA A 19 14.75 1.51 -2.69
C ALA A 19 14.07 2.47 -3.70
N GLN A 20 12.77 2.31 -3.92
CA GLN A 20 11.99 3.16 -4.82
C GLN A 20 11.50 4.46 -4.17
N VAL A 21 11.08 4.40 -2.91
CA VAL A 21 10.36 5.50 -2.24
C VAL A 21 11.06 6.09 -1.01
N GLY A 22 12.08 5.42 -0.48
CA GLY A 22 12.71 5.79 0.79
C GLY A 22 13.27 7.22 0.84
N ALA A 23 13.72 7.75 -0.31
CA ALA A 23 14.20 9.13 -0.40
C ALA A 23 13.10 10.19 -0.19
N TRP A 24 11.83 9.80 -0.19
CA TRP A 24 10.68 10.69 0.05
C TRP A 24 10.21 10.65 1.51
N LEU A 25 10.70 9.68 2.29
CA LEU A 25 10.38 9.60 3.71
C LEU A 25 11.05 10.75 4.47
N PRO A 26 10.38 11.30 5.49
CA PRO A 26 10.98 12.31 6.35
C PRO A 26 12.10 11.70 7.21
N ALA A 27 13.08 12.51 7.59
CA ALA A 27 14.13 12.09 8.51
C ALA A 27 13.61 11.91 9.95
N GLN A 28 12.51 12.56 10.31
CA GLN A 28 11.93 12.57 11.65
C GLN A 28 10.40 12.75 11.60
N GLY A 29 9.76 12.39 12.71
CA GLY A 29 8.33 12.55 12.92
C GLY A 29 7.53 11.27 12.58
N PRO A 30 6.27 11.22 13.03
CA PRO A 30 5.43 10.06 12.85
C PRO A 30 5.04 9.89 11.39
N VAL A 31 5.07 8.65 10.91
CA VAL A 31 4.66 8.24 9.56
C VAL A 31 3.44 7.35 9.65
N LEU A 32 2.39 7.67 8.90
CA LEU A 32 1.21 6.82 8.79
C LEU A 32 1.44 5.74 7.72
N ASP A 33 1.27 4.47 8.07
CA ASP A 33 1.22 3.35 7.11
C ASP A 33 -0.24 2.94 6.93
N LEU A 34 -0.91 3.54 5.93
CA LEU A 34 -2.32 3.35 5.64
C LEU A 34 -2.55 2.14 4.74
N GLY A 35 -3.29 1.14 5.22
CA GLY A 35 -3.39 -0.17 4.61
C GLY A 35 -2.16 -1.01 4.92
N SER A 36 -1.75 -1.05 6.18
CA SER A 36 -0.51 -1.68 6.67
C SER A 36 -0.43 -3.20 6.47
N GLY A 37 -1.60 -3.84 6.22
CA GLY A 37 -1.69 -5.27 5.91
C GLY A 37 -1.06 -6.15 6.99
N THR A 38 0.01 -6.87 6.68
CA THR A 38 0.66 -7.81 7.60
C THR A 38 1.66 -7.18 8.57
N GLY A 39 1.87 -5.86 8.53
CA GLY A 39 2.75 -5.12 9.43
C GLY A 39 4.25 -5.16 9.11
N HIS A 40 4.67 -5.96 8.13
CA HIS A 40 6.11 -6.14 7.82
C HIS A 40 6.81 -4.85 7.40
N LEU A 41 6.12 -3.97 6.68
CA LEU A 41 6.71 -2.71 6.25
C LEU A 41 6.89 -1.77 7.43
N SER A 42 5.84 -1.57 8.23
CA SER A 42 5.89 -0.74 9.44
C SER A 42 7.02 -1.19 10.36
N ALA A 43 7.11 -2.50 10.67
CA ALA A 43 8.16 -3.07 11.50
C ALA A 43 9.58 -2.88 10.89
N MET A 44 9.70 -2.95 9.57
CA MET A 44 10.97 -2.70 8.88
C MET A 44 11.39 -1.23 8.99
N LEU A 45 10.48 -0.29 8.78
CA LEU A 45 10.75 1.15 8.87
C LEU A 45 11.16 1.56 10.29
N GLU A 46 10.48 1.03 11.31
CA GLU A 46 10.83 1.25 12.71
C GLU A 46 12.24 0.70 13.02
N ARG A 47 12.55 -0.51 12.56
CA ARG A 47 13.84 -1.16 12.84
C ARG A 47 15.01 -0.52 12.08
N GLU A 48 14.85 -0.27 10.77
CA GLU A 48 15.98 0.11 9.90
C GLU A 48 16.15 1.63 9.80
N LEU A 49 15.05 2.40 9.81
CA LEU A 49 15.08 3.86 9.70
C LEU A 49 14.82 4.59 11.01
N ARG A 50 14.48 3.86 12.07
CA ARG A 50 14.13 4.42 13.39
C ARG A 50 13.01 5.47 13.33
N LEU A 51 12.10 5.31 12.37
CA LEU A 51 10.91 6.13 12.25
C LEU A 51 9.84 5.66 13.23
N GLU A 52 9.11 6.58 13.79
CA GLU A 52 7.85 6.27 14.45
C GLU A 52 6.80 5.99 13.38
N VAL A 53 6.34 4.74 13.24
CA VAL A 53 5.34 4.37 12.23
C VAL A 53 4.04 4.01 12.92
N VAL A 54 2.94 4.60 12.48
CA VAL A 54 1.58 4.27 12.95
C VAL A 54 0.89 3.46 11.86
N PRO A 55 0.78 2.13 12.04
CA PRO A 55 0.02 1.30 11.12
C PRO A 55 -1.48 1.54 11.31
N ALA A 56 -2.22 1.62 10.20
CA ALA A 56 -3.67 1.74 10.20
C ALA A 56 -4.26 0.87 9.08
N ASP A 57 -5.33 0.15 9.37
CA ASP A 57 -6.01 -0.72 8.42
C ASP A 57 -7.49 -0.90 8.80
N VAL A 58 -8.32 -1.38 7.87
CA VAL A 58 -9.72 -1.73 8.13
C VAL A 58 -9.88 -3.07 8.86
N SER A 59 -8.82 -3.87 8.92
CA SER A 59 -8.78 -5.19 9.57
C SER A 59 -7.43 -5.40 10.23
N ASP A 60 -7.41 -6.10 11.37
CA ASP A 60 -6.14 -6.53 11.96
C ASP A 60 -5.64 -7.80 11.24
N LEU A 61 -4.68 -7.60 10.36
CA LEU A 61 -3.99 -8.66 9.62
C LEU A 61 -2.51 -8.77 10.05
N HIS A 62 -2.12 -8.04 11.09
CA HIS A 62 -0.73 -8.00 11.53
C HIS A 62 -0.25 -9.35 12.04
N VAL A 63 0.90 -9.76 11.55
CA VAL A 63 1.64 -10.95 12.00
C VAL A 63 2.97 -10.57 12.64
N VAL A 64 3.41 -9.32 12.43
CA VAL A 64 4.62 -8.74 13.03
C VAL A 64 4.37 -7.29 13.44
N GLY A 65 5.13 -6.82 14.42
CA GLY A 65 5.01 -5.46 14.93
C GLY A 65 3.78 -5.24 15.84
N ARG A 66 3.42 -4.00 16.04
CA ARG A 66 2.22 -3.62 16.81
C ARG A 66 0.95 -3.75 15.96
N PRO A 67 -0.22 -4.03 16.56
CA PRO A 67 -1.47 -4.10 15.83
C PRO A 67 -1.81 -2.73 15.19
N PRO A 68 -2.56 -2.71 14.07
CA PRO A 68 -2.95 -1.48 13.41
C PRO A 68 -4.04 -0.74 14.20
N VAL A 69 -4.09 0.57 14.02
CA VAL A 69 -5.28 1.34 14.38
C VAL A 69 -6.38 0.96 13.38
N LEU A 70 -7.51 0.47 13.92
CA LEU A 70 -8.63 0.05 13.07
C LEU A 70 -9.42 1.26 12.57
N ILE A 71 -9.66 1.28 11.27
CA ILE A 71 -10.40 2.33 10.58
C ILE A 71 -11.86 1.87 10.42
N ALA A 72 -12.79 2.64 10.96
CA ALA A 72 -14.21 2.46 10.76
C ALA A 72 -14.75 3.54 9.81
N ASP A 73 -15.69 3.17 8.96
CA ASP A 73 -16.47 4.09 8.10
C ASP A 73 -15.63 4.98 7.16
N GLY A 74 -14.37 4.57 6.89
CA GLY A 74 -13.47 5.29 5.97
C GLY A 74 -12.88 6.59 6.50
N VAL A 75 -13.16 6.96 7.75
CA VAL A 75 -12.62 8.14 8.42
C VAL A 75 -11.43 7.74 9.29
N LEU A 76 -10.32 8.45 9.14
CA LEU A 76 -9.14 8.23 9.97
C LEU A 76 -9.32 8.88 11.36
N PRO A 77 -9.16 8.13 12.47
CA PRO A 77 -9.36 8.65 13.82
C PRO A 77 -8.16 9.49 14.31
N PHE A 78 -7.68 10.37 13.45
CA PHE A 78 -6.52 11.23 13.72
C PHE A 78 -6.83 12.68 13.43
N GLU A 79 -6.21 13.58 14.21
CA GLU A 79 -6.31 15.01 13.99
C GLU A 79 -5.65 15.42 12.66
N PRO A 80 -6.08 16.54 12.05
CA PRO A 80 -5.42 17.07 10.86
C PRO A 80 -3.91 17.28 11.09
N GLU A 81 -3.11 17.05 10.05
CA GLU A 81 -1.67 17.34 10.03
C GLU A 81 -0.82 16.63 11.12
N THR A 82 -1.35 15.54 11.68
CA THR A 82 -0.65 14.73 12.69
C THR A 82 0.64 14.13 12.15
N TYR A 83 0.62 13.60 10.92
CA TYR A 83 1.73 12.84 10.37
C TYR A 83 2.67 13.65 9.51
N SER A 84 3.98 13.34 9.60
CA SER A 84 5.02 13.94 8.76
C SER A 84 5.03 13.38 7.34
N ALA A 85 4.51 12.17 7.15
CA ALA A 85 4.25 11.56 5.86
C ALA A 85 3.18 10.46 5.98
N ALA A 86 2.55 10.10 4.87
CA ALA A 86 1.70 8.92 4.78
C ALA A 86 2.17 7.99 3.66
N LEU A 87 2.11 6.68 3.92
CA LEU A 87 2.38 5.61 2.96
C LEU A 87 1.06 4.94 2.58
N LEU A 88 0.80 4.81 1.27
CA LEU A 88 -0.34 4.12 0.69
C LEU A 88 0.18 3.11 -0.34
N LEU A 89 0.52 1.91 0.10
CA LEU A 89 1.19 0.93 -0.75
C LEU A 89 0.24 -0.15 -1.25
N PHE A 90 -0.13 -0.08 -2.52
CA PHE A 90 -1.05 -1.00 -3.21
C PHE A 90 -2.46 -1.09 -2.59
N MET A 91 -2.84 -0.16 -1.73
CA MET A 91 -4.10 -0.23 -1.00
C MET A 91 -5.29 0.39 -1.76
N LEU A 92 -5.07 1.31 -2.72
CA LEU A 92 -6.16 1.97 -3.45
C LEU A 92 -7.02 1.03 -4.32
N ALA A 93 -6.57 -0.20 -4.52
CA ALA A 93 -7.33 -1.22 -5.24
C ALA A 93 -8.54 -1.76 -4.47
N TYR A 94 -8.62 -1.53 -3.14
CA TYR A 94 -9.59 -2.16 -2.26
C TYR A 94 -10.77 -1.27 -1.84
N PRO A 95 -10.61 0.04 -1.53
CA PRO A 95 -11.72 0.87 -1.09
C PRO A 95 -12.77 1.08 -2.19
N SER A 96 -14.01 1.32 -1.78
CA SER A 96 -15.11 1.69 -2.69
C SER A 96 -14.94 3.11 -3.23
N ASP A 97 -14.40 4.00 -2.42
CA ASP A 97 -14.08 5.39 -2.76
C ASP A 97 -12.61 5.70 -2.49
N PRO A 98 -11.72 5.47 -3.47
CA PRO A 98 -10.30 5.78 -3.33
C PRO A 98 -9.98 7.27 -3.18
N ALA A 99 -10.80 8.15 -3.78
CA ALA A 99 -10.58 9.59 -3.68
C ALA A 99 -10.84 10.09 -2.24
N ALA A 100 -11.88 9.57 -1.57
CA ALA A 100 -12.12 9.89 -0.18
C ALA A 100 -10.97 9.42 0.73
N VAL A 101 -10.42 8.22 0.49
CA VAL A 101 -9.25 7.72 1.25
C VAL A 101 -8.02 8.61 1.04
N LEU A 102 -7.78 9.05 -0.20
CA LEU A 102 -6.69 9.98 -0.52
C LEU A 102 -6.89 11.34 0.16
N ALA A 103 -8.12 11.86 0.18
CA ALA A 103 -8.45 13.11 0.85
C ALA A 103 -8.25 13.02 2.38
N GLU A 104 -8.65 11.89 3.00
CA GLU A 104 -8.41 11.64 4.42
C GLU A 104 -6.91 11.51 4.73
N ALA A 105 -6.15 10.79 3.89
CA ALA A 105 -4.70 10.75 4.03
C ALA A 105 -4.08 12.16 3.92
N ALA A 106 -4.59 13.00 3.02
CA ALA A 106 -4.17 14.41 2.90
C ALA A 106 -4.54 15.23 4.13
N ARG A 107 -5.73 15.02 4.70
CA ARG A 107 -6.18 15.74 5.90
C ARG A 107 -5.23 15.52 7.09
N VAL A 108 -4.84 14.26 7.33
CA VAL A 108 -4.04 13.90 8.51
C VAL A 108 -2.53 14.06 8.31
N THR A 109 -2.08 14.40 7.09
CA THR A 109 -0.66 14.47 6.75
C THR A 109 -0.25 15.90 6.40
N ARG A 110 0.81 16.41 7.05
CA ARG A 110 1.41 17.74 6.74
C ARG A 110 2.52 17.69 5.68
N GLY A 111 3.10 16.52 5.44
CA GLY A 111 4.21 16.29 4.51
C GLY A 111 3.80 15.47 3.27
N PRO A 112 4.74 14.76 2.65
CA PRO A 112 4.46 14.00 1.45
C PRO A 112 3.53 12.81 1.69
N ILE A 113 2.63 12.56 0.75
CA ILE A 113 1.87 11.32 0.65
C ILE A 113 2.57 10.45 -0.39
N ILE A 114 3.07 9.31 0.04
CA ILE A 114 3.83 8.38 -0.78
C ILE A 114 2.89 7.25 -1.22
N LEU A 115 2.52 7.28 -2.49
CA LEU A 115 1.62 6.31 -3.08
C LEU A 115 2.39 5.34 -3.98
N VAL A 116 2.15 4.04 -3.84
CA VAL A 116 2.64 3.01 -4.78
C VAL A 116 1.47 2.18 -5.28
N GLN A 117 1.35 2.06 -6.60
CA GLN A 117 0.25 1.33 -7.23
C GLN A 117 0.72 0.62 -8.52
N SER A 118 0.14 -0.55 -8.81
CA SER A 118 0.28 -1.19 -10.11
C SER A 118 -0.62 -0.52 -11.12
N LEU A 119 -0.05 -0.11 -12.27
CA LEU A 119 -0.80 0.45 -13.39
C LEU A 119 -0.71 -0.48 -14.58
N TYR A 120 -1.83 -0.70 -15.25
CA TYR A 120 -1.88 -1.45 -16.50
C TYR A 120 -2.15 -0.54 -17.70
N ALA A 121 -1.68 -1.01 -18.87
CA ALA A 121 -2.03 -0.44 -20.16
C ALA A 121 -2.44 -1.58 -21.10
N GLY A 122 -3.59 -1.40 -21.75
CA GLY A 122 -4.12 -2.37 -22.71
C GLY A 122 -4.56 -3.70 -22.10
N ARG A 123 -5.00 -4.61 -22.98
CA ARG A 123 -5.61 -5.91 -22.59
C ARG A 123 -4.61 -6.87 -21.94
N VAL A 124 -3.36 -6.85 -22.39
CA VAL A 124 -2.30 -7.75 -21.88
C VAL A 124 -1.98 -7.43 -20.43
N GLY A 125 -1.74 -6.15 -20.09
CA GLY A 125 -1.48 -5.73 -18.72
C GLY A 125 -2.65 -6.05 -17.78
N TYR A 126 -3.88 -5.81 -18.23
CA TYR A 126 -5.09 -6.15 -17.47
C TYR A 126 -5.21 -7.65 -17.23
N ALA A 127 -5.08 -8.48 -18.29
CA ALA A 127 -5.17 -9.94 -18.16
C ALA A 127 -4.11 -10.49 -17.20
N TRP A 128 -2.88 -9.95 -17.26
CA TRP A 128 -1.81 -10.36 -16.36
C TRP A 128 -2.11 -10.01 -14.91
N LEU A 129 -2.64 -8.81 -14.63
CA LEU A 129 -3.05 -8.43 -13.27
C LEU A 129 -4.13 -9.35 -12.72
N ARG A 130 -5.13 -9.69 -13.54
CA ARG A 130 -6.20 -10.63 -13.17
C ARG A 130 -5.65 -12.02 -12.86
N ALA A 131 -4.77 -12.55 -13.72
CA ALA A 131 -4.15 -13.85 -13.50
C ALA A 131 -3.28 -13.86 -12.23
N ARG A 132 -2.47 -12.81 -12.03
CA ARG A 132 -1.64 -12.67 -10.83
C ARG A 132 -2.48 -12.62 -9.55
N GLU A 133 -3.56 -11.85 -9.55
CA GLU A 133 -4.45 -11.76 -8.38
C GLU A 133 -5.10 -13.12 -8.07
N PHE A 134 -5.58 -13.81 -9.08
CA PHE A 134 -6.16 -15.14 -8.92
C PHE A 134 -5.15 -16.13 -8.33
N LEU A 135 -3.94 -16.19 -8.89
CA LEU A 135 -2.86 -17.04 -8.38
C LEU A 135 -2.45 -16.65 -6.95
N PHE A 136 -2.35 -15.34 -6.67
CA PHE A 136 -2.02 -14.87 -5.34
C PHE A 136 -3.10 -15.24 -4.32
N THR A 137 -4.37 -15.09 -4.64
CA THR A 137 -5.48 -15.46 -3.76
C THR A 137 -5.47 -16.94 -3.44
N ILE A 138 -5.25 -17.81 -4.44
CA ILE A 138 -5.14 -19.26 -4.24
C ILE A 138 -3.92 -19.59 -3.39
N ALA A 139 -2.74 -19.04 -3.73
CA ALA A 139 -1.51 -19.29 -2.98
C ALA A 139 -1.62 -18.80 -1.53
N ALA A 140 -2.14 -17.58 -1.32
CA ALA A 140 -2.34 -17.02 0.02
C ALA A 140 -3.32 -17.87 0.85
N PHE A 141 -4.39 -18.36 0.25
CA PHE A 141 -5.34 -19.26 0.91
C PHE A 141 -4.69 -20.56 1.36
N HIS A 142 -3.95 -21.23 0.47
CA HIS A 142 -3.29 -22.49 0.80
C HIS A 142 -2.14 -22.32 1.81
N VAL A 143 -1.35 -21.26 1.67
CA VAL A 143 -0.28 -20.94 2.62
C VAL A 143 -0.87 -20.60 3.98
N SER A 144 -1.92 -19.77 4.06
CA SER A 144 -2.57 -19.43 5.32
C SER A 144 -3.15 -20.64 6.03
N LYS A 145 -3.79 -21.55 5.28
CA LYS A 145 -4.33 -22.80 5.82
C LYS A 145 -3.23 -23.75 6.31
N LEU A 146 -2.09 -23.80 5.62
CA LEU A 146 -1.00 -24.72 5.94
C LEU A 146 -0.12 -24.24 7.11
N VAL A 147 0.06 -22.93 7.25
CA VAL A 147 1.02 -22.30 8.18
C VAL A 147 0.34 -21.58 9.34
N GLY A 148 -1.00 -21.37 9.25
CA GLY A 148 -1.72 -20.53 10.23
C GLY A 148 -1.27 -19.05 10.22
N TYR A 149 -0.68 -18.59 9.11
CA TYR A 149 -0.05 -17.27 9.01
C TYR A 149 -1.06 -16.11 8.95
N LEU A 150 -2.20 -16.34 8.30
CA LEU A 150 -3.32 -15.39 8.22
C LEU A 150 -4.64 -16.15 8.37
N ASP A 151 -5.65 -15.50 8.94
CA ASP A 151 -7.00 -16.04 8.90
C ASP A 151 -7.48 -16.11 7.43
N ALA A 152 -7.96 -17.28 7.02
CA ALA A 152 -8.48 -17.50 5.67
C ALA A 152 -9.61 -16.52 5.31
N LYS A 153 -10.47 -16.14 6.29
CA LYS A 153 -11.52 -15.14 6.10
C LYS A 153 -10.94 -13.76 5.77
N ALA A 154 -9.84 -13.38 6.43
CA ALA A 154 -9.16 -12.11 6.19
C ALA A 154 -8.57 -12.04 4.78
N VAL A 155 -7.98 -13.14 4.27
CA VAL A 155 -7.48 -13.20 2.88
C VAL A 155 -8.60 -12.98 1.86
N PHE A 156 -9.78 -13.56 2.10
CA PHE A 156 -10.94 -13.38 1.22
C PHE A 156 -11.60 -12.00 1.33
N SER A 157 -11.48 -11.31 2.45
CA SER A 157 -12.01 -9.95 2.63
C SER A 157 -11.25 -8.92 1.79
N MET A 158 -9.98 -9.17 1.47
CA MET A 158 -9.13 -8.31 0.64
C MET A 158 -9.40 -8.53 -0.87
N ARG A 159 -10.66 -8.40 -1.29
CA ARG A 159 -10.98 -8.50 -2.71
C ARG A 159 -10.64 -7.21 -3.43
N THR A 160 -9.75 -7.29 -4.43
CA THR A 160 -9.48 -6.17 -5.35
C THR A 160 -10.76 -5.73 -6.05
N ARG A 161 -11.17 -4.48 -5.84
CA ARG A 161 -12.33 -3.87 -6.49
C ARG A 161 -11.97 -3.23 -7.81
N ARG A 162 -10.74 -2.70 -7.92
CA ARG A 162 -10.28 -1.93 -9.07
C ARG A 162 -8.84 -2.22 -9.41
N PHE A 163 -8.55 -2.31 -10.70
CA PHE A 163 -7.20 -2.15 -11.24
C PHE A 163 -7.10 -0.77 -11.87
N TYR A 164 -5.92 -0.17 -11.84
CA TYR A 164 -5.72 1.20 -12.26
C TYR A 164 -5.01 1.32 -13.61
N THR A 165 -5.56 2.17 -14.47
CA THR A 165 -4.80 2.85 -15.52
C THR A 165 -4.20 4.14 -14.97
N ALA A 166 -3.23 4.72 -15.68
CA ALA A 166 -2.64 6.00 -15.29
C ALA A 166 -3.67 7.16 -15.29
N GLN A 167 -4.65 7.10 -16.17
CA GLN A 167 -5.69 8.12 -16.27
C GLN A 167 -6.68 8.06 -15.11
N GLU A 168 -7.15 6.85 -14.75
CA GLU A 168 -8.05 6.67 -13.61
C GLU A 168 -7.41 7.13 -12.31
N LEU A 169 -6.14 6.76 -12.07
CA LEU A 169 -5.44 7.20 -10.87
C LEU A 169 -5.27 8.72 -10.83
N ARG A 170 -4.91 9.34 -11.96
CA ARG A 170 -4.79 10.81 -12.02
C ARG A 170 -6.11 11.49 -11.67
N ARG A 171 -7.24 10.98 -12.16
CA ARG A 171 -8.56 11.50 -11.83
C ARG A 171 -8.86 11.41 -10.33
N ASP A 172 -8.56 10.27 -9.70
CA ASP A 172 -8.79 10.10 -8.26
C ASP A 172 -7.91 11.06 -7.44
N LEU A 173 -6.66 11.32 -7.88
CA LEU A 173 -5.79 12.31 -7.26
C LEU A 173 -6.34 13.75 -7.39
N GLU A 174 -6.81 14.12 -8.57
CA GLU A 174 -7.41 15.43 -8.82
C GLU A 174 -8.66 15.67 -7.96
N VAL A 175 -9.54 14.66 -7.87
CA VAL A 175 -10.74 14.71 -7.00
C VAL A 175 -10.35 14.84 -5.52
N ALA A 176 -9.26 14.22 -5.09
CA ALA A 176 -8.75 14.31 -3.73
C ALA A 176 -7.99 15.63 -3.44
N GLY A 177 -7.84 16.53 -4.41
CA GLY A 177 -7.07 17.77 -4.27
C GLY A 177 -5.57 17.54 -4.12
N LEU A 178 -5.04 16.47 -4.75
CA LEU A 178 -3.63 16.12 -4.69
C LEU A 178 -2.93 16.33 -6.03
N ARG A 179 -1.70 16.84 -5.97
CA ARG A 179 -0.83 16.98 -7.14
C ARG A 179 0.42 16.11 -7.02
N ILE A 180 0.93 15.68 -8.17
CA ILE A 180 2.13 14.86 -8.26
C ILE A 180 3.35 15.78 -8.17
N ARG A 181 4.18 15.59 -7.15
CA ARG A 181 5.48 16.26 -6.99
C ARG A 181 6.57 15.50 -7.71
N GLU A 182 6.65 14.19 -7.46
CA GLU A 182 7.62 13.30 -8.11
C GLU A 182 6.96 11.99 -8.51
N ARG A 183 7.52 11.34 -9.54
CA ARG A 183 7.06 10.04 -10.02
C ARG A 183 8.24 9.15 -10.37
N ARG A 184 8.17 7.88 -9.96
CA ARG A 184 9.11 6.83 -10.32
C ARG A 184 8.35 5.61 -10.83
N GLU A 185 8.86 4.95 -11.85
CA GLU A 185 8.21 3.77 -12.42
C GLU A 185 9.21 2.63 -12.60
N ARG A 186 8.72 1.42 -12.34
CA ARG A 186 9.44 0.18 -12.62
C ARG A 186 8.56 -0.70 -13.51
N PRO A 187 8.98 -0.97 -14.76
CA PRO A 187 8.27 -1.89 -15.62
C PRO A 187 8.24 -3.30 -15.03
N VAL A 188 7.11 -3.98 -15.15
CA VAL A 188 6.91 -5.38 -14.75
C VAL A 188 6.82 -6.27 -15.99
N LEU A 189 6.19 -5.74 -17.07
CA LEU A 189 6.06 -6.44 -18.36
C LEU A 189 6.70 -5.62 -19.49
N PRO A 190 7.15 -6.30 -20.57
CA PRO A 190 7.62 -5.66 -21.80
C PRO A 190 6.60 -4.65 -22.36
N GLY A 191 7.10 -3.62 -23.04
CA GLY A 191 6.25 -2.57 -23.63
C GLY A 191 5.52 -1.70 -22.58
N ARG A 192 5.89 -1.80 -21.28
CA ARG A 192 5.26 -1.06 -20.16
C ARG A 192 3.76 -1.32 -20.03
N SER A 193 3.27 -2.46 -20.55
CA SER A 193 1.87 -2.85 -20.40
C SER A 193 1.44 -3.09 -18.94
N LEU A 194 2.41 -3.28 -18.05
CA LEU A 194 2.26 -3.25 -16.61
C LEU A 194 3.49 -2.60 -15.98
N VAL A 195 3.25 -1.61 -15.11
CA VAL A 195 4.29 -0.94 -14.32
C VAL A 195 3.89 -0.88 -12.86
N VAL A 196 4.86 -0.91 -11.96
CA VAL A 196 4.70 -0.44 -10.59
C VAL A 196 5.18 1.01 -10.56
N ALA A 197 4.25 1.92 -10.28
CA ALA A 197 4.55 3.33 -10.20
C ALA A 197 4.44 3.81 -8.75
N ALA A 198 5.33 4.71 -8.39
CA ALA A 198 5.38 5.37 -7.11
C ALA A 198 5.30 6.89 -7.33
N TRP A 199 4.60 7.57 -6.45
CA TRP A 199 4.43 9.02 -6.45
C TRP A 199 4.70 9.59 -5.08
N SER A 200 5.37 10.73 -5.05
CA SER A 200 5.33 11.67 -3.94
C SER A 200 4.28 12.71 -4.29
N LEU A 201 3.27 12.83 -3.45
CA LEU A 201 2.11 13.71 -3.64
C LEU A 201 2.13 14.81 -2.59
N GLU A 202 1.55 15.97 -2.95
CA GLU A 202 1.31 17.08 -2.03
C GLU A 202 -0.08 17.65 -2.28
N ARG A 203 -0.62 18.44 -1.36
CA ARG A 203 -1.90 19.15 -1.55
C ARG A 203 -1.77 20.15 -2.71
N ALA A 204 -2.81 20.25 -3.51
CA ALA A 204 -2.87 21.16 -4.66
C ALA A 204 -3.00 22.62 -4.21
#